data_9b2553bf075313f2ebdf6c37baf51a2f
#
_entry.id   9b2553bf075313f2ebdf6c37baf51a2f
#
_cell.length_a   1.000
_cell.length_b   1.000
_cell.length_c   1.000
_cell.angle_alpha   90.00
_cell.angle_beta   90.00
_cell.angle_gamma   90.00
#
_symmetry.space_group_name_H-M   'P 1'
#
loop_
_entity.id
_entity.type
_entity.pdbx_description
1 polymer ?
#
loop_
_entity_poly.entity_id
_entity_poly.type
_entity_poly.pdbx_seq_one_letter_code
_entity_poly.pdbx_strand_id
1 'polypeptide(L)'
;MSERFKAIRILFKSVVGTANVIVILLFIASAFSDRISPDRSVLFSYLGLGFPVFCVLNLCFVIYWLFLWEWRFVLVGLCSFLICKGPVTRYFPFHDRMSDIPKENVLKVLTYNVMGFGYKGHTEDSPNPIIRYIANSGADIVCLQEYACLLYTS
;
A
#
# COMPACT_ATOMS: atom_id res chain seq x y z
N MET A 1 -10.04 20.02 -42.68
CA MET A 1 -9.07 19.86 -41.56
C MET A 1 -7.81 19.27 -42.14
N SER A 2 -6.68 19.98 -42.03
CA SER A 2 -5.41 19.62 -42.72
C SER A 2 -4.94 18.23 -42.32
N GLU A 3 -4.41 17.44 -43.29
CA GLU A 3 -3.82 16.11 -43.07
C GLU A 3 -2.72 16.13 -41.99
N ARG A 4 -2.02 17.25 -41.82
CA ARG A 4 -1.06 17.45 -40.74
C ARG A 4 -1.68 17.34 -39.34
N PHE A 5 -2.87 17.90 -39.12
CA PHE A 5 -3.55 17.80 -37.83
C PHE A 5 -4.01 16.36 -37.52
N LYS A 6 -4.41 15.60 -38.52
CA LYS A 6 -4.76 14.18 -38.35
C LYS A 6 -3.50 13.38 -37.97
N ALA A 7 -2.38 13.60 -38.66
CA ALA A 7 -1.13 12.90 -38.39
C ALA A 7 -0.63 13.20 -36.94
N ILE A 8 -0.66 14.47 -36.53
CA ILE A 8 -0.25 14.89 -35.19
C ILE A 8 -1.13 14.22 -34.12
N ARG A 9 -2.45 14.19 -34.34
CA ARG A 9 -3.39 13.54 -33.40
C ARG A 9 -3.13 12.04 -33.27
N ILE A 10 -2.85 11.36 -34.39
CA ILE A 10 -2.53 9.93 -34.40
C ILE A 10 -1.23 9.67 -33.66
N LEU A 11 -0.18 10.48 -33.93
CA LEU A 11 1.11 10.37 -33.27
C LEU A 11 0.99 10.57 -31.76
N PHE A 12 0.30 11.63 -31.33
CA PHE A 12 0.08 11.91 -29.92
C PHE A 12 -0.68 10.77 -29.21
N LYS A 13 -1.73 10.26 -29.85
CA LYS A 13 -2.51 9.12 -29.33
C LYS A 13 -1.67 7.85 -29.22
N SER A 14 -0.77 7.60 -30.19
CA SER A 14 0.16 6.47 -30.15
C SER A 14 1.15 6.60 -28.98
N VAL A 15 1.76 7.77 -28.79
CA VAL A 15 2.70 8.02 -27.68
C VAL A 15 2.03 7.84 -26.33
N VAL A 16 0.86 8.46 -26.13
CA VAL A 16 0.09 8.34 -24.87
C VAL A 16 -0.38 6.90 -24.64
N GLY A 17 -0.80 6.20 -25.72
CA GLY A 17 -1.17 4.77 -25.64
C GLY A 17 0.01 3.89 -25.25
N THR A 18 1.19 4.12 -25.80
CA THR A 18 2.41 3.39 -25.40
C THR A 18 2.77 3.65 -23.94
N ALA A 19 2.70 4.90 -23.48
CA ALA A 19 2.94 5.25 -22.08
C ALA A 19 1.93 4.53 -21.15
N ASN A 20 0.66 4.47 -21.54
CA ASN A 20 -0.36 3.73 -20.79
C ASN A 20 -0.04 2.24 -20.69
N VAL A 21 0.37 1.59 -21.77
CA VAL A 21 0.77 0.17 -21.74
C VAL A 21 1.94 -0.05 -20.79
N ILE A 22 2.95 0.81 -20.81
CA ILE A 22 4.09 0.75 -19.89
C ILE A 22 3.62 0.86 -18.44
N VAL A 23 2.74 1.82 -18.12
CA VAL A 23 2.19 1.99 -16.77
C VAL A 23 1.40 0.76 -16.33
N ILE A 24 0.59 0.16 -17.21
CA ILE A 24 -0.14 -1.08 -16.90
C ILE A 24 0.82 -2.22 -16.58
N LEU A 25 1.89 -2.39 -17.36
CA LEU A 25 2.89 -3.43 -17.11
C LEU A 25 3.61 -3.21 -15.77
N LEU A 26 4.00 -1.97 -15.46
CA LEU A 26 4.61 -1.62 -14.17
C LEU A 26 3.62 -1.81 -13.02
N PHE A 27 2.35 -1.48 -13.19
CA PHE A 27 1.30 -1.71 -12.21
C PHE A 27 1.13 -3.20 -11.90
N ILE A 28 1.03 -4.05 -12.92
CA ILE A 28 0.94 -5.50 -12.74
C ILE A 28 2.22 -6.06 -12.10
N ALA A 29 3.39 -5.66 -12.59
CA ALA A 29 4.66 -6.12 -12.03
C ALA A 29 4.84 -5.71 -10.57
N SER A 30 4.44 -4.48 -10.20
CA SER A 30 4.49 -4.01 -8.81
C SER A 30 3.48 -4.73 -7.91
N ALA A 31 2.29 -5.06 -8.43
CA ALA A 31 1.24 -5.79 -7.70
C ALA A 31 1.68 -7.20 -7.28
N PHE A 32 2.56 -7.84 -8.04
CA PHE A 32 3.04 -9.20 -7.78
C PHE A 32 4.51 -9.25 -7.34
N SER A 33 5.09 -8.11 -7.00
CA SER A 33 6.49 -8.01 -6.55
C SER A 33 6.76 -8.77 -5.25
N ASP A 34 5.76 -8.96 -4.39
CA ASP A 34 5.84 -9.71 -3.13
C ASP A 34 6.14 -11.21 -3.33
N ARG A 35 5.95 -11.72 -4.55
CA ARG A 35 6.26 -13.12 -4.90
C ARG A 35 7.75 -13.37 -5.17
N ILE A 36 8.54 -12.30 -5.29
CA ILE A 36 9.98 -12.39 -5.57
C ILE A 36 10.75 -11.99 -4.32
N SER A 37 11.56 -12.92 -3.80
CA SER A 37 12.41 -12.65 -2.62
C SER A 37 13.37 -11.48 -2.91
N PRO A 38 13.56 -10.55 -1.95
CA PRO A 38 14.54 -9.48 -2.05
C PRO A 38 15.96 -9.96 -2.36
N ASP A 39 16.33 -11.16 -1.86
CA ASP A 39 17.63 -11.79 -2.12
C ASP A 39 17.87 -12.09 -3.59
N ARG A 40 16.80 -12.32 -4.36
CA ARG A 40 16.88 -12.55 -5.81
C ARG A 40 16.94 -11.28 -6.61
N SER A 41 16.19 -10.25 -6.20
CA SER A 41 16.16 -8.97 -6.92
C SER A 41 15.62 -7.85 -6.05
N VAL A 42 16.51 -6.97 -5.66
CA VAL A 42 16.18 -5.73 -4.94
C VAL A 42 15.28 -4.80 -5.79
N LEU A 43 15.41 -4.87 -7.12
CA LEU A 43 14.61 -4.05 -8.05
C LEU A 43 13.10 -4.29 -7.87
N PHE A 44 12.68 -5.56 -7.68
CA PHE A 44 11.26 -5.89 -7.48
C PHE A 44 10.74 -5.37 -6.14
N SER A 45 11.58 -5.30 -5.11
CA SER A 45 11.20 -4.70 -3.82
C SER A 45 10.90 -3.21 -3.96
N TYR A 46 11.75 -2.47 -4.69
CA TYR A 46 11.48 -1.06 -5.01
C TYR A 46 10.25 -0.88 -5.89
N LEU A 47 10.04 -1.77 -6.85
CA LEU A 47 8.87 -1.73 -7.71
C LEU A 47 7.58 -1.91 -6.90
N GLY A 48 7.58 -2.83 -5.92
CA GLY A 48 6.45 -3.02 -4.99
C GLY A 48 6.14 -1.80 -4.15
N LEU A 49 7.17 -1.08 -3.71
CA LEU A 49 7.00 0.19 -2.99
C LEU A 49 6.30 1.26 -3.86
N GLY A 50 6.53 1.22 -5.17
CA GLY A 50 5.87 2.10 -6.16
C GLY A 50 4.42 1.72 -6.48
N PHE A 51 3.87 0.62 -5.96
CA PHE A 51 2.53 0.13 -6.30
C PHE A 51 1.42 1.19 -6.19
N PRO A 52 1.30 1.99 -5.09
CA PRO A 52 0.26 3.01 -5.00
C PRO A 52 0.36 4.06 -6.11
N VAL A 53 1.59 4.43 -6.49
CA VAL A 53 1.82 5.41 -7.56
C VAL A 53 1.34 4.86 -8.90
N PHE A 54 1.71 3.63 -9.26
CA PHE A 54 1.28 2.99 -10.50
C PHE A 54 -0.24 2.76 -10.52
N CYS A 55 -0.85 2.44 -9.37
CA CYS A 55 -2.29 2.32 -9.23
C CYS A 55 -3.00 3.63 -9.57
N VAL A 56 -2.55 4.76 -9.01
CA VAL A 56 -3.11 6.09 -9.30
C VAL A 56 -2.88 6.48 -10.75
N LEU A 57 -1.68 6.29 -11.29
CA LEU A 57 -1.38 6.59 -12.70
C LEU A 57 -2.26 5.79 -13.66
N ASN A 58 -2.46 4.50 -13.40
CA ASN A 58 -3.34 3.66 -14.21
C ASN A 58 -4.79 4.16 -14.16
N LEU A 59 -5.28 4.55 -12.97
CA LEU A 59 -6.61 5.15 -12.82
C LEU A 59 -6.73 6.45 -13.62
N CYS A 60 -5.71 7.32 -13.58
CA CYS A 60 -5.70 8.55 -14.36
C CYS A 60 -5.78 8.26 -15.88
N PHE A 61 -5.07 7.22 -16.37
CA PHE A 61 -5.18 6.81 -17.78
C PHE A 61 -6.56 6.27 -18.12
N VAL A 62 -7.20 5.48 -17.25
CA VAL A 62 -8.58 5.01 -17.47
C VAL A 62 -9.53 6.20 -17.61
N ILE A 63 -9.43 7.18 -16.70
CA ILE A 63 -10.25 8.40 -16.75
C ILE A 63 -9.95 9.20 -18.03
N TYR A 64 -8.69 9.39 -18.38
CA TYR A 64 -8.27 10.09 -19.59
C TYR A 64 -8.87 9.47 -20.86
N TRP A 65 -8.77 8.14 -21.01
CA TRP A 65 -9.32 7.43 -22.18
C TRP A 65 -10.86 7.42 -22.19
N LEU A 66 -11.50 7.45 -21.01
CA LEU A 66 -12.95 7.57 -20.89
C LEU A 66 -13.42 8.91 -21.46
N PHE A 67 -12.74 10.02 -21.16
CA PHE A 67 -13.05 11.33 -21.75
C PHE A 67 -12.85 11.41 -23.26
N LEU A 68 -11.93 10.59 -23.80
CA LEU A 68 -11.70 10.51 -25.26
C LEU A 68 -12.58 9.46 -25.97
N TRP A 69 -13.49 8.79 -25.25
CA TRP A 69 -14.36 7.70 -25.75
C TRP A 69 -13.59 6.54 -26.39
N GLU A 70 -12.35 6.28 -25.94
CA GLU A 70 -11.51 5.20 -26.45
C GLU A 70 -11.65 3.93 -25.59
N TRP A 71 -12.78 3.28 -25.75
CA TRP A 71 -13.21 2.12 -24.95
C TRP A 71 -12.20 0.98 -24.89
N ARG A 72 -11.39 0.81 -25.94
CA ARG A 72 -10.36 -0.24 -25.98
C ARG A 72 -9.34 -0.05 -24.87
N PHE A 73 -8.83 1.15 -24.67
CA PHE A 73 -7.87 1.47 -23.62
C PHE A 73 -8.52 1.48 -22.23
N VAL A 74 -9.77 1.92 -22.12
CA VAL A 74 -10.54 1.85 -20.86
C VAL A 74 -10.69 0.40 -20.42
N LEU A 75 -11.09 -0.50 -21.30
CA LEU A 75 -11.26 -1.92 -20.99
C LEU A 75 -9.95 -2.57 -20.53
N VAL A 76 -8.83 -2.29 -21.22
CA VAL A 76 -7.51 -2.83 -20.85
C VAL A 76 -7.11 -2.33 -19.47
N GLY A 77 -7.30 -1.04 -19.16
CA GLY A 77 -7.04 -0.47 -17.84
C GLY A 77 -7.90 -1.12 -16.75
N LEU A 78 -9.20 -1.29 -16.98
CA LEU A 78 -10.10 -1.96 -16.03
C LEU A 78 -9.76 -3.44 -15.83
N CYS A 79 -9.41 -4.15 -16.90
CA CYS A 79 -8.94 -5.54 -16.79
C CYS A 79 -7.67 -5.65 -15.90
N SER A 80 -6.75 -4.69 -15.99
CA SER A 80 -5.57 -4.69 -15.12
C SER A 80 -5.94 -4.55 -13.64
N PHE A 81 -6.95 -3.74 -13.30
CA PHE A 81 -7.49 -3.66 -11.93
C PHE A 81 -8.14 -4.97 -11.48
N LEU A 82 -8.85 -5.66 -12.36
CA LEU A 82 -9.43 -6.97 -12.03
C LEU A 82 -8.33 -8.02 -11.74
N ILE A 83 -7.26 -8.04 -12.54
CA ILE A 83 -6.10 -8.92 -12.32
C ILE A 83 -5.42 -8.59 -10.97
N CYS A 84 -5.29 -7.31 -10.64
CA CYS A 84 -4.63 -6.83 -9.43
C CYS A 84 -5.59 -6.64 -8.24
N LYS A 85 -6.83 -7.14 -8.30
CA LYS A 85 -7.84 -6.95 -7.24
C LYS A 85 -7.31 -7.33 -5.85
N GLY A 86 -6.65 -8.48 -5.71
CA GLY A 86 -6.08 -8.94 -4.44
C GLY A 86 -5.07 -7.95 -3.85
N PRO A 87 -3.99 -7.62 -4.56
CA PRO A 87 -3.05 -6.57 -4.13
C PRO A 87 -3.72 -5.23 -3.83
N VAL A 88 -4.65 -4.75 -4.67
CA VAL A 88 -5.37 -3.48 -4.46
C VAL A 88 -6.14 -3.49 -3.14
N THR A 89 -6.92 -4.53 -2.86
CA THR A 89 -7.69 -4.63 -1.61
C THR A 89 -6.81 -4.82 -0.38
N ARG A 90 -5.62 -5.37 -0.52
CA ARG A 90 -4.63 -5.48 0.55
C ARG A 90 -4.00 -4.12 0.89
N TYR A 91 -3.70 -3.31 -0.14
CA TYR A 91 -3.13 -1.98 0.02
C TYR A 91 -4.16 -0.95 0.51
N PHE A 92 -5.40 -1.04 0.03
CA PHE A 92 -6.50 -0.18 0.40
C PHE A 92 -7.61 -1.03 1.05
N PRO A 93 -7.46 -1.39 2.34
CA PRO A 93 -8.43 -2.21 3.03
C PRO A 93 -9.70 -1.40 3.28
N PHE A 94 -10.74 -1.66 2.51
CA PHE A 94 -12.09 -1.18 2.78
C PHE A 94 -12.74 -2.16 3.74
N HIS A 95 -12.44 -2.01 5.05
CA HIS A 95 -13.06 -2.84 6.07
C HIS A 95 -14.07 -1.98 6.84
N ASP A 96 -15.26 -2.51 7.01
CA ASP A 96 -16.19 -1.95 8.00
C ASP A 96 -15.58 -2.12 9.39
N ARG A 97 -15.72 -1.09 10.23
CA ARG A 97 -15.33 -1.21 11.63
C ARG A 97 -16.17 -2.32 12.24
N MET A 98 -15.53 -3.36 12.74
CA MET A 98 -16.22 -4.38 13.52
C MET A 98 -16.75 -3.72 14.81
N SER A 99 -17.99 -3.23 14.77
CA SER A 99 -18.66 -2.58 15.91
C SER A 99 -19.24 -3.58 16.91
N ASP A 100 -19.48 -4.82 16.48
CA ASP A 100 -20.21 -5.83 17.26
C ASP A 100 -19.38 -7.10 17.45
N ILE A 101 -18.25 -6.99 18.16
CA ILE A 101 -17.53 -8.16 18.64
C ILE A 101 -18.30 -8.69 19.88
N PRO A 102 -18.79 -9.94 19.88
CA PRO A 102 -19.36 -10.55 21.09
C PRO A 102 -18.33 -10.46 22.21
N LYS A 103 -18.71 -9.95 23.38
CA LYS A 103 -17.80 -9.77 24.52
C LYS A 103 -17.37 -11.07 25.18
N GLU A 104 -17.93 -12.20 24.78
CA GLU A 104 -17.66 -13.52 25.33
C GLU A 104 -16.67 -14.29 24.43
N ASN A 105 -15.64 -14.85 25.05
CA ASN A 105 -14.58 -15.62 24.36
C ASN A 105 -13.75 -14.87 23.32
N VAL A 106 -13.45 -13.59 23.57
CA VAL A 106 -12.60 -12.77 22.69
C VAL A 106 -11.20 -12.64 23.29
N LEU A 107 -10.18 -12.97 22.51
CA LEU A 107 -8.79 -12.73 22.84
C LEU A 107 -8.39 -11.33 22.33
N LYS A 108 -8.01 -10.44 23.25
CA LYS A 108 -7.56 -9.09 22.91
C LYS A 108 -6.06 -9.08 22.70
N VAL A 109 -5.64 -8.82 21.46
CA VAL A 109 -4.22 -8.73 21.07
C VAL A 109 -3.85 -7.28 20.80
N LEU A 110 -2.79 -6.78 21.47
CA LEU A 110 -2.20 -5.50 21.21
C LEU A 110 -0.89 -5.69 20.46
N THR A 111 -0.74 -5.08 19.30
CA THR A 111 0.55 -4.93 18.62
C THR A 111 0.94 -3.46 18.63
N TYR A 112 2.17 -3.15 19.07
CA TYR A 112 2.60 -1.77 19.29
C TYR A 112 4.10 -1.60 19.04
N ASN A 113 4.44 -0.67 18.14
CA ASN A 113 5.82 -0.25 17.95
C ASN A 113 6.19 0.71 19.08
N VAL A 114 7.07 0.28 19.99
CA VAL A 114 7.44 1.05 21.19
C VAL A 114 8.64 1.97 20.98
N MET A 115 9.31 1.89 19.80
CA MET A 115 10.47 2.72 19.46
C MET A 115 11.47 2.86 20.65
N GLY A 116 11.92 1.72 21.19
CA GLY A 116 12.78 1.68 22.39
C GLY A 116 12.19 2.37 23.61
N PHE A 117 10.84 2.32 23.78
CA PHE A 117 10.10 3.07 24.81
C PHE A 117 10.30 4.59 24.76
N GLY A 118 10.53 5.14 23.54
CA GLY A 118 10.81 6.53 23.32
C GLY A 118 12.15 6.97 23.95
N TYR A 119 13.07 6.01 24.16
CA TYR A 119 14.36 6.21 24.83
C TYR A 119 14.26 6.88 26.20
N LYS A 120 13.11 6.72 26.87
CA LYS A 120 12.85 7.25 28.20
C LYS A 120 12.87 6.12 29.22
N GLY A 121 13.54 6.35 30.33
CA GLY A 121 13.50 5.44 31.48
C GLY A 121 12.10 5.32 32.08
N HIS A 122 11.92 4.33 32.93
CA HIS A 122 10.71 4.12 33.72
C HIS A 122 11.10 4.11 35.20
N THR A 123 10.56 5.05 35.98
CA THR A 123 10.73 5.11 37.43
C THR A 123 9.35 5.28 38.09
N GLU A 124 9.24 5.01 39.38
CA GLU A 124 8.00 5.20 40.13
C GLU A 124 7.53 6.65 40.09
N ASP A 125 8.47 7.61 40.19
CA ASP A 125 8.20 9.05 40.17
C ASP A 125 7.95 9.61 38.75
N SER A 126 8.45 8.93 37.72
CA SER A 126 8.31 9.32 36.32
C SER A 126 7.99 8.11 35.43
N PRO A 127 6.74 7.63 35.47
CA PRO A 127 6.34 6.44 34.70
C PRO A 127 6.38 6.74 33.19
N ASN A 128 7.02 5.83 32.44
CA ASN A 128 7.04 5.91 30.99
C ASN A 128 5.61 5.79 30.43
N PRO A 129 5.13 6.75 29.64
CA PRO A 129 3.76 6.79 29.14
C PRO A 129 3.40 5.59 28.24
N ILE A 130 4.38 5.04 27.51
CA ILE A 130 4.18 3.87 26.64
C ILE A 130 3.94 2.61 27.51
N ILE A 131 4.74 2.40 28.54
CA ILE A 131 4.59 1.29 29.48
C ILE A 131 3.23 1.40 30.19
N ARG A 132 2.85 2.59 30.64
CA ARG A 132 1.57 2.85 31.28
C ARG A 132 0.39 2.56 30.32
N TYR A 133 0.50 2.96 29.06
CA TYR A 133 -0.50 2.68 28.06
C TYR A 133 -0.67 1.17 27.83
N ILE A 134 0.42 0.42 27.71
CA ILE A 134 0.42 -1.02 27.52
C ILE A 134 -0.22 -1.71 28.73
N ALA A 135 0.20 -1.35 29.95
CA ALA A 135 -0.34 -1.92 31.18
C ALA A 135 -1.85 -1.70 31.34
N ASN A 136 -2.35 -0.53 30.90
CA ASN A 136 -3.78 -0.19 30.97
C ASN A 136 -4.60 -0.65 29.75
N SER A 137 -3.98 -1.27 28.76
CA SER A 137 -4.67 -1.69 27.54
C SER A 137 -5.70 -2.80 27.74
N GLY A 138 -5.54 -3.60 28.80
CA GLY A 138 -6.34 -4.80 29.07
C GLY A 138 -6.22 -5.84 27.95
N ALA A 139 -5.07 -5.91 27.28
CA ALA A 139 -4.79 -6.91 26.25
C ALA A 139 -4.34 -8.22 26.90
N ASP A 140 -4.82 -9.35 26.36
CA ASP A 140 -4.42 -10.70 26.80
C ASP A 140 -3.05 -11.08 26.25
N ILE A 141 -2.72 -10.58 25.06
CA ILE A 141 -1.42 -10.76 24.39
C ILE A 141 -0.90 -9.40 23.94
N VAL A 142 0.39 -9.13 24.23
CA VAL A 142 1.07 -7.90 23.81
C VAL A 142 2.27 -8.25 22.96
N CYS A 143 2.27 -7.79 21.69
CA CYS A 143 3.38 -7.93 20.74
C CYS A 143 4.07 -6.59 20.57
N LEU A 144 5.30 -6.46 21.09
CA LEU A 144 6.07 -5.23 21.01
C LEU A 144 7.05 -5.28 19.84
N GLN A 145 7.03 -4.22 19.02
CA GLN A 145 7.98 -4.01 17.94
C GLN A 145 9.01 -2.94 18.38
N GLU A 146 10.23 -3.04 17.85
CA GLU A 146 11.35 -2.16 18.19
C GLU A 146 11.60 -2.10 19.71
N TYR A 147 11.47 -3.24 20.38
CA TYR A 147 11.78 -3.36 21.79
C TYR A 147 13.28 -3.23 22.02
N ALA A 148 13.72 -2.21 22.72
CA ALA A 148 15.07 -2.08 23.19
C ALA A 148 15.11 -2.34 24.71
N CYS A 149 15.94 -3.30 25.15
CA CYS A 149 16.18 -3.52 26.56
C CYS A 149 17.10 -2.41 27.10
N LEU A 150 16.55 -1.49 27.86
CA LEU A 150 17.31 -0.37 28.45
C LEU A 150 18.28 -0.82 29.58
N LEU A 151 18.29 -2.13 29.90
CA LEU A 151 19.15 -2.68 30.96
C LEU A 151 20.63 -2.83 30.56
N TYR A 152 21.00 -2.60 29.30
CA TYR A 152 22.37 -2.74 28.79
C TYR A 152 23.12 -1.41 28.61
N THR A 153 22.59 -0.29 29.09
CA THR A 153 23.25 1.03 29.02
C THR A 153 23.60 1.53 30.43
N SER A 154 24.33 0.72 31.17
CA SER A 154 25.03 1.18 32.37
C SER A 154 26.53 0.95 32.24
#